data_3aa58053649773bad817f33a3b9da702
#
_entry.id   3aa58053649773bad817f33a3b9da702
#
_cell.length_a   1.000
_cell.length_b   1.000
_cell.length_c   1.000
_cell.angle_alpha   90.00
_cell.angle_beta   90.00
_cell.angle_gamma   90.00
#
_symmetry.space_group_name_H-M   'P 1'
#
loop_
_entity.id
_entity.type
_entity.pdbx_description
1 polymer ?
#
loop_
_entity_poly.entity_id
_entity_poly.type
_entity_poly.pdbx_seq_one_letter_code
_entity_poly.pdbx_strand_id
1 'polypeptide(L)'
;DGYSGVLGRALINQEWRQDFDGFCRILRLPLPNVSAAAITYDDADGVEQTVDSGSFRILSDHMSAYVAASLDTVWPSARMDAGSVRVTFTAGFGDEPADVPASLRSGILLMVGDLYENRATVSERGSGRIDMSTTVNALIAPYRRMTV
;
A
#
# COMPACT_ATOMS: atom_id res chain seq x y z
N ASP A 1 5.99 -0.75 11.20
CA ASP A 1 5.13 0.16 10.43
C ASP A 1 5.67 0.32 9.00
N GLY A 2 5.48 -0.71 8.14
CA GLY A 2 5.99 -0.75 6.76
C GLY A 2 5.37 0.28 5.80
N TYR A 3 4.37 1.06 6.25
CA TYR A 3 3.62 2.00 5.40
C TYR A 3 4.02 3.47 5.60
N SER A 4 4.98 3.78 6.47
CA SER A 4 5.33 5.15 6.87
C SER A 4 6.36 5.84 5.97
N GLY A 5 6.51 5.40 4.72
CA GLY A 5 7.35 6.08 3.75
C GLY A 5 6.78 7.44 3.32
N VAL A 6 7.63 8.30 2.75
CA VAL A 6 7.28 9.66 2.31
C VAL A 6 6.05 9.72 1.39
N LEU A 7 5.83 8.67 0.60
CA LEU A 7 4.73 8.57 -0.36
C LEU A 7 3.54 7.78 0.21
N GLY A 8 3.75 6.88 1.18
CA GLY A 8 2.73 5.98 1.70
C GLY A 8 2.20 4.98 0.66
N ARG A 9 3.04 4.60 -0.32
CA ARG A 9 2.67 3.64 -1.38
C ARG A 9 3.87 2.82 -1.86
N ALA A 10 3.61 1.64 -2.40
CA ALA A 10 4.59 0.82 -3.09
C ALA A 10 4.84 1.38 -4.51
N LEU A 11 6.10 1.39 -4.94
CA LEU A 11 6.48 1.85 -6.28
C LEU A 11 6.45 0.69 -7.28
N ILE A 12 7.06 -0.42 -6.93
CA ILE A 12 7.05 -1.66 -7.70
C ILE A 12 6.07 -2.62 -7.02
N ASN A 13 5.46 -3.51 -7.77
CA ASN A 13 4.53 -4.50 -7.25
C ASN A 13 5.18 -5.31 -6.14
N GLN A 14 4.50 -5.33 -5.01
CA GLN A 14 4.89 -6.08 -3.82
C GLN A 14 3.67 -6.75 -3.24
N GLU A 15 3.86 -7.95 -2.73
CA GLU A 15 2.82 -8.68 -2.01
C GLU A 15 2.79 -8.24 -0.55
N TRP A 16 1.60 -7.97 -0.05
CA TRP A 16 1.32 -7.53 1.30
C TRP A 16 0.17 -8.33 1.88
N ARG A 17 0.14 -8.45 3.19
CA ARG A 17 -0.97 -9.06 3.92
C ARG A 17 -1.52 -8.10 4.95
N GLN A 18 -2.85 -8.04 5.03
CA GLN A 18 -3.60 -7.34 6.05
C GLN A 18 -4.58 -8.29 6.71
N ASP A 19 -4.53 -8.35 8.03
CA ASP A 19 -5.40 -9.20 8.84
C ASP A 19 -6.55 -8.36 9.41
N PHE A 20 -7.73 -8.99 9.53
CA PHE A 20 -8.96 -8.43 10.07
C PHE A 20 -9.60 -9.44 11.03
N ASP A 21 -10.33 -8.96 12.03
CA ASP A 21 -10.97 -9.80 13.04
C ASP A 21 -12.31 -10.39 12.57
N GLY A 22 -12.70 -10.11 11.34
CA GLY A 22 -13.92 -10.59 10.71
C GLY A 22 -14.26 -9.84 9.45
N PHE A 23 -15.28 -10.30 8.73
CA PHE A 23 -15.77 -9.62 7.55
C PHE A 23 -16.58 -8.38 7.93
N CYS A 24 -16.20 -7.25 7.35
CA CYS A 24 -16.94 -6.00 7.38
C CYS A 24 -17.50 -5.68 6.00
N ARG A 25 -18.39 -4.70 5.91
CA ARG A 25 -18.94 -4.22 4.64
C ARG A 25 -17.85 -3.89 3.63
N ILE A 26 -16.74 -3.31 4.09
CA ILE A 26 -15.53 -3.03 3.31
C ILE A 26 -14.30 -3.44 4.12
N LEU A 27 -13.36 -4.11 3.49
CA LEU A 27 -12.05 -4.43 4.06
C LEU A 27 -11.05 -3.44 3.47
N ARG A 28 -10.69 -2.42 4.25
CA ARG A 28 -9.81 -1.36 3.79
C ARG A 28 -8.36 -1.80 3.83
N LEU A 29 -7.68 -1.65 2.69
CA LEU A 29 -6.27 -2.00 2.56
C LEU A 29 -5.38 -0.77 2.83
N PRO A 30 -4.21 -0.97 3.41
CA PRO A 30 -3.34 0.14 3.80
C PRO A 30 -2.65 0.83 2.61
N LEU A 31 -2.60 0.19 1.45
CA LEU A 31 -1.93 0.74 0.26
C LEU A 31 -2.92 1.00 -0.88
N PRO A 32 -2.69 2.03 -1.69
CA PRO A 32 -3.38 2.24 -2.96
C PRO A 32 -2.74 1.38 -4.07
N ASN A 33 -3.33 1.46 -5.29
CA ASN A 33 -2.86 0.78 -6.49
C ASN A 33 -2.77 -0.75 -6.31
N VAL A 34 -3.82 -1.33 -5.75
CA VAL A 34 -3.95 -2.79 -5.61
C VAL A 34 -4.42 -3.39 -6.93
N SER A 35 -3.64 -4.30 -7.48
CA SER A 35 -3.92 -4.98 -8.75
C SER A 35 -4.58 -6.34 -8.56
N ALA A 36 -4.26 -7.04 -7.47
CA ALA A 36 -4.79 -8.36 -7.16
C ALA A 36 -4.99 -8.52 -5.66
N ALA A 37 -5.96 -9.34 -5.26
CA ALA A 37 -6.16 -9.72 -3.87
C ALA A 37 -6.67 -11.17 -3.79
N ALA A 38 -6.28 -11.86 -2.73
CA ALA A 38 -6.79 -13.16 -2.31
C ALA A 38 -7.24 -13.05 -0.85
N ILE A 39 -8.35 -13.69 -0.51
CA ILE A 39 -8.89 -13.63 0.84
C ILE A 39 -8.99 -15.05 1.38
N THR A 40 -8.39 -15.28 2.54
CA THR A 40 -8.58 -16.49 3.33
C THR A 40 -9.22 -16.15 4.68
N TYR A 41 -9.95 -17.07 5.24
CA TYR A 41 -10.60 -16.88 6.54
C TYR A 41 -10.71 -18.20 7.29
N ASP A 42 -10.79 -18.14 8.60
CA ASP A 42 -11.07 -19.29 9.43
C ASP A 42 -12.59 -19.39 9.61
N ASP A 43 -13.15 -20.57 9.30
CA ASP A 43 -14.57 -20.85 9.54
C ASP A 43 -14.87 -21.07 11.02
N ALA A 44 -16.13 -21.42 11.35
CA ALA A 44 -16.56 -21.64 12.74
C ALA A 44 -15.78 -22.76 13.46
N ASP A 45 -15.27 -23.72 12.71
CA ASP A 45 -14.51 -24.86 13.22
C ASP A 45 -13.00 -24.55 13.28
N GLY A 46 -12.57 -23.37 12.80
CA GLY A 46 -11.18 -22.94 12.76
C GLY A 46 -10.41 -23.52 11.56
N VAL A 47 -11.11 -23.97 10.53
CA VAL A 47 -10.50 -24.47 9.30
C VAL A 47 -10.34 -23.31 8.33
N GLU A 48 -9.13 -23.16 7.74
CA GLU A 48 -8.87 -22.14 6.76
C GLU A 48 -9.64 -22.41 5.46
N GLN A 49 -10.38 -21.42 5.02
CA GLN A 49 -11.16 -21.40 3.78
C GLN A 49 -10.70 -20.26 2.89
N THR A 50 -10.88 -20.39 1.58
CA THR A 50 -10.58 -19.35 0.61
C THR A 50 -11.88 -18.78 0.04
N VAL A 51 -11.98 -17.45 -0.03
CA VAL A 51 -13.10 -16.77 -0.69
C VAL A 51 -12.90 -16.82 -2.20
N ASP A 52 -13.94 -17.23 -2.94
CA ASP A 52 -13.89 -17.20 -4.40
C ASP A 52 -13.65 -15.79 -4.95
N SER A 53 -12.74 -15.67 -5.91
CA SER A 53 -12.35 -14.38 -6.50
C SER A 53 -13.49 -13.63 -7.19
N GLY A 54 -14.51 -14.32 -7.64
CA GLY A 54 -15.75 -13.72 -8.20
C GLY A 54 -16.68 -13.14 -7.14
N SER A 55 -16.50 -13.52 -5.86
CA SER A 55 -17.35 -13.10 -4.77
C SER A 55 -17.05 -11.70 -4.22
N PHE A 56 -15.96 -11.09 -4.64
CA PHE A 56 -15.56 -9.76 -4.18
C PHE A 56 -15.00 -8.90 -5.31
N ARG A 57 -14.89 -7.61 -5.06
CA ARG A 57 -14.31 -6.61 -5.97
C ARG A 57 -13.29 -5.76 -5.24
N ILE A 58 -12.19 -5.46 -5.94
CA ILE A 58 -11.20 -4.49 -5.50
C ILE A 58 -11.63 -3.12 -6.02
N LEU A 59 -11.78 -2.17 -5.13
CA LEU A 59 -12.19 -0.80 -5.41
C LEU A 59 -11.18 0.16 -4.77
N SER A 60 -11.15 1.39 -5.24
CA SER A 60 -10.29 2.43 -4.67
C SER A 60 -11.05 3.73 -4.51
N ASP A 61 -10.72 4.46 -3.47
CA ASP A 61 -11.15 5.83 -3.23
C ASP A 61 -9.93 6.75 -3.04
N HIS A 62 -10.19 8.01 -2.66
CA HIS A 62 -9.13 9.00 -2.41
C HIS A 62 -8.20 8.63 -1.22
N MET A 63 -8.62 7.70 -0.37
CA MET A 63 -7.82 7.29 0.80
C MET A 63 -6.92 6.09 0.49
N SER A 64 -7.49 5.02 -0.09
CA SER A 64 -6.77 3.77 -0.35
C SER A 64 -7.60 2.80 -1.19
N ALA A 65 -7.04 1.62 -1.48
CA ALA A 65 -7.84 0.51 -1.99
C ALA A 65 -8.66 -0.15 -0.86
N TYR A 66 -9.74 -0.79 -1.23
CA TYR A 66 -10.56 -1.61 -0.34
C TYR A 66 -11.21 -2.75 -1.10
N VAL A 67 -11.56 -3.79 -0.37
CA VAL A 67 -12.29 -4.94 -0.91
C VAL A 67 -13.70 -4.92 -0.38
N ALA A 68 -14.66 -5.16 -1.26
CA ALA A 68 -16.07 -5.25 -0.94
C ALA A 68 -16.69 -6.49 -1.61
N ALA A 69 -17.69 -7.09 -0.95
CA ALA A 69 -18.45 -8.18 -1.57
C ALA A 69 -19.09 -7.71 -2.88
N SER A 70 -19.22 -8.61 -3.84
CA SER A 70 -19.96 -8.37 -5.09
C SER A 70 -21.45 -8.16 -4.78
N LEU A 71 -22.18 -7.51 -5.69
CA LEU A 71 -23.58 -7.07 -5.47
C LEU A 71 -24.51 -8.20 -5.05
N ASP A 72 -24.31 -9.40 -5.59
CA ASP A 72 -25.17 -10.56 -5.37
C ASP A 72 -24.55 -11.57 -4.39
N THR A 73 -23.51 -11.16 -3.66
CA THR A 73 -22.75 -12.05 -2.77
C THR A 73 -22.73 -11.49 -1.35
N VAL A 74 -22.87 -12.38 -0.39
CA VAL A 74 -22.72 -12.07 1.04
C VAL A 74 -21.40 -12.69 1.51
N TRP A 75 -20.70 -12.00 2.40
CA TRP A 75 -19.51 -12.55 3.03
C TRP A 75 -19.82 -13.85 3.77
N PRO A 76 -18.95 -14.86 3.69
CA PRO A 76 -19.10 -16.07 4.48
C PRO A 76 -19.04 -15.78 5.98
N SER A 77 -19.53 -16.71 6.78
CA SER A 77 -19.41 -16.62 8.24
C SER A 77 -17.98 -17.02 8.63
N ALA A 78 -17.20 -16.05 9.07
CA ALA A 78 -15.89 -16.29 9.66
C ALA A 78 -16.00 -16.42 11.18
N ARG A 79 -15.04 -17.10 11.77
CA ARG A 79 -14.87 -17.13 13.23
C ARG A 79 -14.58 -15.71 13.73
N MET A 80 -15.24 -15.32 14.82
CA MET A 80 -15.02 -14.02 15.45
C MET A 80 -13.78 -14.09 16.36
N ASP A 81 -12.60 -14.02 15.74
CA ASP A 81 -11.32 -14.06 16.44
C ASP A 81 -10.33 -13.11 15.77
N ALA A 82 -9.31 -12.67 16.51
CA ALA A 82 -8.31 -11.76 16.00
C ALA A 82 -7.56 -12.36 14.80
N GLY A 83 -7.55 -11.64 13.66
CA GLY A 83 -6.87 -12.07 12.45
C GLY A 83 -7.52 -13.25 11.74
N SER A 84 -8.81 -13.54 12.00
CA SER A 84 -9.55 -14.63 11.36
C SER A 84 -9.80 -14.44 9.86
N VAL A 85 -9.70 -13.21 9.35
CA VAL A 85 -9.80 -12.89 7.93
C VAL A 85 -8.48 -12.28 7.47
N ARG A 86 -7.89 -12.85 6.43
CA ARG A 86 -6.58 -12.46 5.91
C ARG A 86 -6.72 -12.07 4.45
N VAL A 87 -6.30 -10.86 4.13
CA VAL A 87 -6.28 -10.36 2.75
C VAL A 87 -4.83 -10.24 2.30
N THR A 88 -4.41 -11.10 1.39
CA THR A 88 -3.13 -10.99 0.70
C THR A 88 -3.36 -10.23 -0.60
N PHE A 89 -2.60 -9.19 -0.86
CA PHE A 89 -2.81 -8.31 -2.00
C PHE A 89 -1.50 -7.82 -2.60
N THR A 90 -1.50 -7.57 -3.90
CA THR A 90 -0.39 -6.97 -4.64
C THR A 90 -0.65 -5.50 -4.85
N ALA A 91 0.28 -4.65 -4.43
CA ALA A 91 0.20 -3.20 -4.60
C ALA A 91 1.48 -2.65 -5.22
N GLY A 92 1.32 -1.71 -6.17
CA GLY A 92 2.41 -1.07 -6.90
C GLY A 92 1.91 -0.38 -8.15
N PHE A 93 2.83 0.22 -8.91
CA PHE A 93 2.53 0.79 -10.24
C PHE A 93 2.69 -0.26 -11.34
N GLY A 94 3.48 -1.30 -11.12
CA GLY A 94 3.79 -2.37 -12.07
C GLY A 94 5.04 -3.13 -11.65
N ASP A 95 5.48 -4.06 -12.49
CA ASP A 95 6.64 -4.93 -12.19
C ASP A 95 7.96 -4.31 -12.64
N GLU A 96 7.91 -3.37 -13.60
CA GLU A 96 9.08 -2.78 -14.20
C GLU A 96 9.30 -1.33 -13.70
N PRO A 97 10.55 -0.86 -13.62
CA PRO A 97 10.84 0.53 -13.28
C PRO A 97 10.18 1.55 -14.22
N ALA A 98 9.88 1.14 -15.46
CA ALA A 98 9.21 1.96 -16.46
C ALA A 98 7.75 2.27 -16.11
N ASP A 99 7.09 1.39 -15.35
CA ASP A 99 5.70 1.53 -14.92
C ASP A 99 5.53 2.61 -13.84
N VAL A 100 6.63 2.93 -13.15
CA VAL A 100 6.63 4.01 -12.16
C VAL A 100 6.53 5.37 -12.89
N PRO A 101 5.61 6.26 -12.50
CA PRO A 101 5.47 7.58 -13.11
C PRO A 101 6.79 8.34 -13.24
N ALA A 102 7.01 8.97 -14.39
CA ALA A 102 8.27 9.64 -14.73
C ALA A 102 8.65 10.73 -13.71
N SER A 103 7.67 11.45 -13.16
CA SER A 103 7.88 12.45 -12.10
C SER A 103 8.45 11.86 -10.81
N LEU A 104 7.99 10.68 -10.40
CA LEU A 104 8.54 9.96 -9.24
C LEU A 104 9.99 9.52 -9.52
N ARG A 105 10.24 8.95 -10.71
CA ARG A 105 11.60 8.57 -11.12
C ARG A 105 12.54 9.75 -11.13
N SER A 106 12.11 10.88 -11.70
CA SER A 106 12.91 12.12 -11.71
C SER A 106 13.17 12.65 -10.29
N GLY A 107 12.15 12.59 -9.41
CA GLY A 107 12.31 12.98 -8.02
C GLY A 107 13.35 12.11 -7.28
N ILE A 108 13.34 10.80 -7.52
CA ILE A 108 14.33 9.86 -6.93
C ILE A 108 15.73 10.19 -7.43
N LEU A 109 15.90 10.43 -8.75
CA LEU A 109 17.20 10.75 -9.33
C LEU A 109 17.76 12.07 -8.77
N LEU A 110 16.91 13.09 -8.61
CA LEU A 110 17.31 14.34 -7.97
C LEU A 110 17.75 14.13 -6.52
N MET A 111 17.01 13.34 -5.74
CA MET A 111 17.40 13.02 -4.37
C MET A 111 18.73 12.27 -4.30
N VAL A 112 18.97 11.34 -5.22
CA VAL A 112 20.27 10.63 -5.31
C VAL A 112 21.40 11.61 -5.62
N GLY A 113 21.19 12.55 -6.55
CA GLY A 113 22.14 13.61 -6.87
C GLY A 113 22.45 14.49 -5.66
N ASP A 114 21.41 14.99 -4.99
CA ASP A 114 21.54 15.81 -3.77
C ASP A 114 22.33 15.07 -2.66
N LEU A 115 22.04 13.80 -2.45
CA LEU A 115 22.75 12.97 -1.46
C LEU A 115 24.20 12.72 -1.86
N TYR A 116 24.47 12.55 -3.14
CA TYR A 116 25.84 12.36 -3.63
C TYR A 116 26.71 13.63 -3.48
N GLU A 117 26.17 14.78 -3.82
CA GLU A 117 26.85 16.07 -3.67
C GLU A 117 27.05 16.46 -2.21
N ASN A 118 26.07 16.19 -1.34
CA ASN A 118 26.07 16.60 0.05
C ASN A 118 26.53 15.51 1.03
N ARG A 119 27.12 14.43 0.56
CA ARG A 119 27.58 13.32 1.41
C ARG A 119 28.59 13.71 2.50
N ALA A 120 29.34 14.79 2.29
CA ALA A 120 30.33 15.30 3.27
C ALA A 120 29.71 16.26 4.29
N THR A 121 28.58 16.89 3.98
CA THR A 121 27.96 17.92 4.81
C THR A 121 27.18 17.35 6.00
N VAL A 122 26.79 16.07 5.91
CA VAL A 122 26.08 15.36 6.99
C VAL A 122 26.99 15.16 8.21
N SER A 123 28.31 15.12 8.02
CA SER A 123 29.31 14.94 9.08
C SER A 123 29.61 16.24 9.86
N GLU A 124 29.49 17.41 9.27
CA GLU A 124 29.91 18.68 9.86
C GLU A 124 28.80 19.52 10.51
N ARG A 125 27.54 19.28 10.14
CA ARG A 125 26.39 20.04 10.65
C ARG A 125 25.43 19.19 11.49
N GLY A 126 25.92 18.44 12.47
CA GLY A 126 25.10 17.76 13.49
C GLY A 126 23.71 17.33 13.01
N SER A 127 23.31 16.08 13.14
CA SER A 127 22.00 15.41 12.95
C SER A 127 20.83 16.23 12.33
N GLY A 128 21.08 17.09 11.37
CA GLY A 128 20.06 17.81 10.64
C GLY A 128 19.39 16.91 9.61
N ARG A 129 18.08 16.79 9.69
CA ARG A 129 17.26 16.14 8.64
C ARG A 129 17.55 16.84 7.33
N ILE A 130 17.99 16.11 6.31
CA ILE A 130 18.11 16.66 4.95
C ILE A 130 16.70 16.95 4.45
N ASP A 131 16.35 18.22 4.35
CA ASP A 131 15.08 18.63 3.78
C ASP A 131 15.09 18.39 2.27
N MET A 132 14.04 17.73 1.78
CA MET A 132 13.86 17.55 0.34
C MET A 132 13.76 18.90 -0.35
N SER A 133 14.44 19.05 -1.50
CA SER A 133 14.37 20.26 -2.29
C SER A 133 12.92 20.57 -2.71
N THR A 134 12.60 21.84 -2.91
CA THR A 134 11.26 22.28 -3.35
C THR A 134 10.84 21.60 -4.65
N THR A 135 11.78 21.36 -5.57
CA THR A 135 11.55 20.67 -6.83
C THR A 135 11.15 19.21 -6.61
N VAL A 136 11.87 18.47 -5.77
CA VAL A 136 11.53 17.09 -5.41
C VAL A 136 10.15 17.05 -4.75
N ASN A 137 9.88 17.94 -3.80
CA ASN A 137 8.58 18.03 -3.15
C ASN A 137 7.43 18.27 -4.14
N ALA A 138 7.62 19.14 -5.14
CA ALA A 138 6.62 19.41 -6.18
C ALA A 138 6.37 18.19 -7.07
N LEU A 139 7.42 17.44 -7.44
CA LEU A 139 7.31 16.24 -8.27
C LEU A 139 6.57 15.10 -7.57
N ILE A 140 6.75 14.93 -6.27
CA ILE A 140 6.15 13.83 -5.51
C ILE A 140 4.80 14.17 -4.88
N ALA A 141 4.46 15.46 -4.75
CA ALA A 141 3.24 15.92 -4.09
C ALA A 141 1.96 15.25 -4.60
N PRO A 142 1.71 15.07 -5.91
CA PRO A 142 0.51 14.43 -6.43
C PRO A 142 0.37 12.97 -6.01
N TYR A 143 1.48 12.32 -5.63
CA TYR A 143 1.53 10.90 -5.27
C TYR A 143 1.58 10.67 -3.77
N ARG A 144 1.73 11.72 -2.97
CA ARG A 144 1.66 11.60 -1.51
C ARG A 144 0.26 11.20 -1.09
N ARG A 145 0.21 10.19 -0.24
CA ARG A 145 -1.02 9.83 0.44
C ARG A 145 -1.26 10.83 1.58
N MET A 146 -2.43 11.43 1.57
CA MET A 146 -2.88 12.25 2.71
C MET A 146 -3.41 11.29 3.78
N THR A 147 -2.69 11.17 4.88
CA THR A 147 -3.19 10.49 6.09
C THR A 147 -3.95 11.54 6.89
N VAL A 148 -5.23 11.31 7.10
CA VAL A 148 -6.06 12.11 8.02
C VAL A 148 -5.98 11.46 9.39
#